data_914d8a83aabad2688b3cab1e23667805
#
_entry.id   914d8a83aabad2688b3cab1e23667805
#
_cell.length_a   1.000
_cell.length_b   1.000
_cell.length_c   1.000
_cell.angle_alpha   90.00
_cell.angle_beta   90.00
_cell.angle_gamma   90.00
#
_symmetry.space_group_name_H-M   'P 1'
#
loop_
_entity.id
_entity.type
_entity.pdbx_description
1 polymer ?
#
loop_
_entity_poly.entity_id
_entity_poly.type
_entity_poly.pdbx_seq_one_letter_code
_entity_poly.pdbx_strand_id
1 'polypeptide(L)'
;YVQRAMAGANIRRIIVTNVVDLLPWWKRIFGKAFDKVPRGKVSKDSKTYLFEKLMRQSGSLPQRAGARGDQVVEILYTGGTTKFPKGVPITHDLFLESAEEQLNVSMPLFPMEENTILAGAPLFHILGQACELATLCFGGTLILQPKVNLDGMLETIQRFKAKTFVGVPALYRMILEHDRIDFYDLQSLQYCFCAGDVLPVEIGTRWFEKYKKLIY
;
A
#
# COMPACT_ATOMS: atom_id res chain seq x y z
N TYR A 1 -13.66 -6.72 19.09
CA TYR A 1 -12.34 -7.38 19.19
C TYR A 1 -11.34 -6.47 19.91
N VAL A 2 -11.07 -5.25 19.43
CA VAL A 2 -10.07 -4.33 20.00
C VAL A 2 -10.30 -4.09 21.49
N GLN A 3 -11.54 -3.83 21.93
CA GLN A 3 -11.85 -3.59 23.34
C GLN A 3 -11.58 -4.81 24.24
N ARG A 4 -11.79 -6.03 23.73
CA ARG A 4 -11.45 -7.26 24.47
C ARG A 4 -9.94 -7.45 24.56
N ALA A 5 -9.21 -7.16 23.48
CA ALA A 5 -7.75 -7.22 23.48
C ALA A 5 -7.12 -6.18 24.43
N MET A 6 -7.79 -5.07 24.65
CA MET A 6 -7.33 -4.00 25.55
C MET A 6 -7.42 -4.35 27.04
N ALA A 7 -8.28 -5.28 27.44
CA ALA A 7 -8.47 -5.61 28.84
C ALA A 7 -7.20 -6.16 29.53
N GLY A 8 -6.23 -6.66 28.74
CA GLY A 8 -4.92 -7.12 29.23
C GLY A 8 -3.72 -6.31 28.74
N ALA A 9 -3.94 -5.21 28.00
CA ALA A 9 -2.87 -4.41 27.40
C ALA A 9 -2.85 -2.98 27.93
N ASN A 10 -1.65 -2.42 28.14
CA ASN A 10 -1.48 -1.04 28.60
C ASN A 10 -1.65 -0.04 27.44
N ILE A 11 -2.83 -0.06 26.79
CA ILE A 11 -3.17 0.87 25.71
C ILE A 11 -3.75 2.14 26.30
N ARG A 12 -3.10 3.27 26.03
CA ARG A 12 -3.48 4.58 26.55
C ARG A 12 -4.53 5.29 25.69
N ARG A 13 -4.51 5.08 24.37
CA ARG A 13 -5.38 5.78 23.41
C ARG A 13 -5.77 4.85 22.27
N ILE A 14 -7.00 5.00 21.80
CA ILE A 14 -7.50 4.38 20.56
C ILE A 14 -7.88 5.51 19.63
N ILE A 15 -7.37 5.50 18.41
CA ILE A 15 -7.78 6.41 17.37
C ILE A 15 -8.62 5.61 16.38
N VAL A 16 -9.88 6.02 16.20
CA VAL A 16 -10.83 5.37 15.29
C VAL A 16 -11.02 6.22 14.06
N THR A 17 -10.87 5.61 12.91
CA THR A 17 -11.09 6.24 11.60
C THR A 17 -12.08 5.43 10.77
N ASN A 18 -12.62 6.07 9.75
CA ASN A 18 -13.43 5.42 8.71
C ASN A 18 -12.86 5.82 7.34
N VAL A 19 -12.98 4.94 6.36
CA VAL A 19 -12.49 5.18 4.98
C VAL A 19 -13.06 6.46 4.35
N VAL A 20 -14.19 6.95 4.85
CA VAL A 20 -14.82 8.19 4.35
C VAL A 20 -14.43 9.45 5.12
N ASP A 21 -13.64 9.35 6.20
CA ASP A 21 -13.33 10.51 7.06
C ASP A 21 -12.57 11.62 6.32
N LEU A 22 -11.80 11.28 5.31
CA LEU A 22 -11.04 12.22 4.48
C LEU A 22 -11.75 12.60 3.17
N LEU A 23 -12.94 12.05 2.92
CA LEU A 23 -13.71 12.40 1.72
C LEU A 23 -14.46 13.74 1.90
N PRO A 24 -14.71 14.48 0.81
CA PRO A 24 -15.60 15.64 0.82
C PRO A 24 -16.97 15.27 1.42
N TRP A 25 -17.57 16.23 2.14
CA TRP A 25 -18.81 16.01 2.91
C TRP A 25 -19.95 15.40 2.09
N TRP A 26 -20.12 15.80 0.83
CA TRP A 26 -21.16 15.29 -0.05
C TRP A 26 -20.96 13.81 -0.40
N LYS A 27 -19.72 13.38 -0.69
CA LYS A 27 -19.39 11.95 -0.89
C LYS A 27 -19.65 11.11 0.35
N ARG A 28 -19.43 11.67 1.52
CA ARG A 28 -19.72 11.01 2.82
C ARG A 28 -21.21 10.79 3.02
N ILE A 29 -22.05 11.80 2.67
CA ILE A 29 -23.50 11.67 2.76
C ILE A 29 -24.01 10.59 1.82
N PHE A 30 -23.62 10.66 0.54
CA PHE A 30 -24.00 9.63 -0.44
C PHE A 30 -23.52 8.23 -0.04
N GLY A 31 -22.25 8.08 0.37
CA GLY A 31 -21.73 6.80 0.82
C GLY A 31 -22.51 6.19 1.98
N LYS A 32 -22.96 7.01 2.95
CA LYS A 32 -23.78 6.57 4.07
C LYS A 32 -25.22 6.25 3.66
N ALA A 33 -25.81 7.04 2.76
CA ALA A 33 -27.17 6.84 2.27
C ALA A 33 -27.32 5.54 1.48
N PHE A 34 -26.31 5.17 0.70
CA PHE A 34 -26.30 3.94 -0.11
C PHE A 34 -25.66 2.73 0.60
N ASP A 35 -25.46 2.82 1.91
CA ASP A 35 -24.84 1.76 2.73
C ASP A 35 -23.47 1.24 2.20
N LYS A 36 -22.74 2.11 1.51
CA LYS A 36 -21.38 1.83 0.97
C LYS A 36 -20.26 2.04 1.98
N VAL A 37 -20.62 2.49 3.20
CA VAL A 37 -19.66 2.83 4.26
C VAL A 37 -19.75 1.78 5.36
N PRO A 38 -18.63 1.13 5.72
CA PRO A 38 -18.62 0.23 6.86
C PRO A 38 -19.11 0.93 8.14
N ARG A 39 -20.06 0.31 8.82
CA ARG A 39 -20.58 0.83 10.09
C ARG A 39 -20.04 -0.02 11.23
N GLY A 40 -19.50 0.63 12.25
CA GLY A 40 -19.05 0.00 13.48
C GLY A 40 -19.57 0.74 14.70
N LYS A 41 -19.81 0.00 15.80
CA LYS A 41 -20.08 0.62 17.10
C LYS A 41 -18.75 1.03 17.71
N VAL A 42 -18.57 2.33 17.90
CA VAL A 42 -17.41 2.92 18.57
C VAL A 42 -17.82 3.21 20.01
N SER A 43 -17.07 2.69 20.98
CA SER A 43 -17.28 3.03 22.39
C SER A 43 -16.94 4.50 22.63
N LYS A 44 -17.77 5.17 23.38
CA LYS A 44 -17.53 6.55 23.84
C LYS A 44 -16.89 6.48 25.22
N ASP A 45 -15.61 6.19 25.28
CA ASP A 45 -14.82 6.24 26.51
C ASP A 45 -13.74 7.35 26.43
N SER A 46 -13.11 7.65 27.56
CA SER A 46 -12.08 8.69 27.65
C SER A 46 -10.78 8.37 26.87
N LYS A 47 -10.61 7.13 26.42
CA LYS A 47 -9.43 6.66 25.68
C LYS A 47 -9.66 6.61 24.17
N THR A 48 -10.91 6.81 23.71
CA THR A 48 -11.29 6.66 22.31
C THR A 48 -11.42 8.02 21.63
N TYR A 49 -10.61 8.24 20.60
CA TYR A 49 -10.54 9.47 19.83
C TYR A 49 -10.99 9.21 18.38
N LEU A 50 -11.74 10.15 17.82
CA LEU A 50 -12.08 10.11 16.38
C LEU A 50 -10.98 10.79 15.58
N PHE A 51 -10.42 10.10 14.58
CA PHE A 51 -9.37 10.62 13.72
C PHE A 51 -9.73 11.97 13.10
N GLU A 52 -10.95 12.09 12.56
CA GLU A 52 -11.45 13.34 11.97
C GLU A 52 -11.39 14.52 12.95
N LYS A 53 -11.71 14.29 14.22
CA LYS A 53 -11.66 15.35 15.25
C LYS A 53 -10.23 15.75 15.57
N LEU A 54 -9.32 14.77 15.63
CA LEU A 54 -7.90 15.04 15.86
C LEU A 54 -7.29 15.85 14.71
N MET A 55 -7.63 15.53 13.46
CA MET A 55 -7.14 16.26 12.28
C MET A 55 -7.62 17.70 12.20
N ARG A 56 -8.74 18.03 12.84
CA ARG A 56 -9.27 19.41 12.89
C ARG A 56 -8.69 20.24 14.02
N GLN A 57 -7.95 19.63 14.93
CA GLN A 57 -7.31 20.37 16.02
C GLN A 57 -6.08 21.10 15.48
N SER A 58 -6.09 22.42 15.55
CA SER A 58 -4.91 23.23 15.33
C SER A 58 -4.00 23.14 16.55
N GLY A 59 -2.76 22.76 16.34
CA GLY A 59 -1.74 22.71 17.37
C GLY A 59 -0.36 22.93 16.76
N SER A 60 0.63 23.24 17.58
CA SER A 60 2.03 23.22 17.15
C SER A 60 2.40 21.79 16.75
N LEU A 61 3.21 21.67 15.69
CA LEU A 61 3.78 20.37 15.34
C LEU A 61 4.57 19.83 16.54
N PRO A 62 4.41 18.54 16.88
CA PRO A 62 5.20 17.96 17.95
C PRO A 62 6.68 18.02 17.58
N GLN A 63 7.51 18.22 18.57
CA GLN A 63 8.96 18.13 18.39
C GLN A 63 9.31 16.75 17.83
N ARG A 64 10.15 16.70 16.78
CA ARG A 64 10.61 15.43 16.21
C ARG A 64 11.36 14.66 17.29
N ALA A 65 10.92 13.44 17.58
CA ALA A 65 11.74 12.51 18.34
C ALA A 65 12.94 12.12 17.47
N GLY A 66 14.15 12.20 18.03
CA GLY A 66 15.35 11.68 17.36
C GLY A 66 15.21 10.16 17.25
N ALA A 67 14.89 9.66 16.05
CA ALA A 67 14.95 8.23 15.77
C ALA A 67 16.40 7.84 15.50
N ARG A 68 16.87 6.72 16.08
CA ARG A 68 18.16 6.12 15.76
C ARG A 68 17.93 5.00 14.75
N GLY A 69 18.87 4.82 13.83
CA GLY A 69 18.78 3.82 12.78
C GLY A 69 18.61 2.39 13.28
N ASP A 70 19.21 2.06 14.44
CA ASP A 70 19.15 0.74 15.08
C ASP A 70 17.82 0.44 15.80
N GLN A 71 16.93 1.43 15.95
CA GLN A 71 15.64 1.24 16.59
C GLN A 71 14.69 0.46 15.70
N VAL A 72 13.96 -0.50 16.30
CA VAL A 72 12.91 -1.26 15.63
C VAL A 72 11.74 -0.33 15.30
N VAL A 73 11.40 -0.21 14.02
CA VAL A 73 10.28 0.60 13.52
C VAL A 73 9.02 -0.24 13.39
N GLU A 74 9.16 -1.50 13.03
CA GLU A 74 8.04 -2.43 12.89
C GLU A 74 8.44 -3.88 13.17
N ILE A 75 7.45 -4.73 13.39
CA ILE A 75 7.62 -6.19 13.48
C ILE A 75 6.67 -6.84 12.49
N LEU A 76 7.22 -7.46 11.47
CA LEU A 76 6.45 -8.23 10.50
C LEU A 76 6.39 -9.70 10.89
N TYR A 77 5.19 -10.29 10.79
CA TYR A 77 5.00 -11.68 11.14
C TYR A 77 5.02 -12.57 9.90
N THR A 78 5.85 -13.63 9.94
CA THR A 78 5.88 -14.64 8.87
C THR A 78 4.62 -15.49 8.91
N GLY A 79 4.07 -15.81 7.72
CA GLY A 79 2.98 -16.78 7.58
C GLY A 79 3.41 -18.24 7.74
N GLY A 80 4.37 -18.51 8.62
CA GLY A 80 5.17 -19.73 8.70
C GLY A 80 4.42 -21.05 8.61
N THR A 81 5.08 -22.04 8.04
CA THR A 81 4.71 -23.47 8.05
C THR A 81 4.77 -24.10 9.46
N THR A 82 5.28 -23.36 10.45
CA THR A 82 5.36 -23.77 11.85
C THR A 82 4.13 -23.28 12.62
N LYS A 83 3.78 -23.95 13.72
CA LYS A 83 2.56 -23.70 14.52
C LYS A 83 2.31 -22.24 14.96
N PHE A 84 3.35 -21.42 15.02
CA PHE A 84 3.24 -20.02 15.44
C PHE A 84 3.96 -19.07 14.48
N PRO A 85 3.34 -17.94 14.11
CA PRO A 85 4.00 -16.88 13.35
C PRO A 85 5.23 -16.36 14.10
N LYS A 86 6.33 -16.12 13.37
CA LYS A 86 7.55 -15.52 13.94
C LYS A 86 7.56 -14.03 13.64
N GLY A 87 7.76 -13.20 14.66
CA GLY A 87 7.97 -11.77 14.49
C GLY A 87 9.40 -11.47 14.03
N VAL A 88 9.52 -10.79 12.90
CA VAL A 88 10.79 -10.31 12.35
C VAL A 88 10.89 -8.82 12.63
N PRO A 89 11.80 -8.37 13.50
CA PRO A 89 12.00 -6.95 13.77
C PRO A 89 12.71 -6.28 12.60
N ILE A 90 12.19 -5.14 12.16
CA ILE A 90 12.76 -4.29 11.12
C ILE A 90 13.20 -2.99 11.80
N THR A 91 14.46 -2.60 11.62
CA THR A 91 14.98 -1.33 12.11
C THR A 91 14.77 -0.22 11.08
N HIS A 92 14.94 1.04 11.49
CA HIS A 92 14.89 2.17 10.56
C HIS A 92 15.94 2.05 9.45
N ASP A 93 17.18 1.70 9.80
CA ASP A 93 18.24 1.51 8.81
C ASP A 93 17.89 0.40 7.84
N LEU A 94 17.51 -0.78 8.34
CA LEU A 94 17.15 -1.91 7.49
C LEU A 94 15.99 -1.58 6.55
N PHE A 95 14.97 -0.83 7.03
CA PHE A 95 13.85 -0.40 6.20
C PHE A 95 14.31 0.51 5.06
N LEU A 96 15.12 1.54 5.39
CA LEU A 96 15.60 2.52 4.40
C LEU A 96 16.57 1.89 3.41
N GLU A 97 17.53 1.08 3.87
CA GLU A 97 18.48 0.37 3.00
C GLU A 97 17.75 -0.58 2.03
N SER A 98 16.81 -1.38 2.53
CA SER A 98 16.01 -2.26 1.68
C SER A 98 15.16 -1.50 0.67
N ALA A 99 14.62 -0.34 1.06
CA ALA A 99 13.85 0.54 0.21
C ALA A 99 14.74 1.15 -0.90
N GLU A 100 15.92 1.63 -0.55
CA GLU A 100 16.88 2.19 -1.48
C GLU A 100 17.33 1.15 -2.51
N GLU A 101 17.73 -0.03 -2.08
CA GLU A 101 18.13 -1.13 -2.97
C GLU A 101 17.02 -1.52 -3.94
N GLN A 102 15.77 -1.62 -3.45
CA GLN A 102 14.62 -1.94 -4.30
C GLN A 102 14.36 -0.86 -5.36
N LEU A 103 14.55 0.41 -5.02
CA LEU A 103 14.35 1.51 -5.95
C LEU A 103 15.53 1.70 -6.90
N ASN A 104 16.75 1.40 -6.48
CA ASN A 104 17.95 1.42 -7.31
C ASN A 104 17.82 0.54 -8.55
N VAL A 105 17.12 -0.58 -8.45
CA VAL A 105 16.86 -1.47 -9.60
C VAL A 105 16.08 -0.77 -10.72
N SER A 106 15.21 0.19 -10.39
CA SER A 106 14.42 0.94 -11.38
C SER A 106 15.11 2.22 -11.87
N MET A 107 16.18 2.68 -11.21
CA MET A 107 16.88 3.94 -11.57
C MET A 107 17.34 4.03 -13.03
N PRO A 108 17.78 2.94 -13.70
CA PRO A 108 18.14 3.02 -15.14
C PRO A 108 16.95 3.40 -16.03
N LEU A 109 15.71 3.28 -15.53
CA LEU A 109 14.48 3.58 -16.27
C LEU A 109 13.97 5.00 -16.00
N PHE A 110 14.08 5.47 -14.76
CA PHE A 110 13.67 6.81 -14.32
C PHE A 110 14.26 7.13 -12.94
N PRO A 111 14.42 8.44 -12.58
CA PRO A 111 14.84 8.85 -11.25
C PRO A 111 13.84 8.43 -10.16
N MET A 112 14.33 8.17 -8.93
CA MET A 112 13.49 7.69 -7.81
C MET A 112 12.34 8.66 -7.48
N GLU A 113 12.59 9.96 -7.50
CA GLU A 113 11.60 11.00 -7.22
C GLU A 113 10.49 11.08 -8.25
N GLU A 114 10.73 10.55 -9.45
CA GLU A 114 9.72 10.45 -10.50
C GLU A 114 8.91 9.15 -10.45
N ASN A 115 9.24 8.24 -9.54
CA ASN A 115 8.51 7.00 -9.42
C ASN A 115 7.05 7.27 -9.02
N THR A 116 6.14 6.73 -9.81
CA THR A 116 4.71 6.73 -9.52
C THR A 116 4.25 5.29 -9.48
N ILE A 117 3.97 4.79 -8.28
CA ILE A 117 3.61 3.40 -8.06
C ILE A 117 2.15 3.26 -7.62
N LEU A 118 1.45 2.31 -8.21
CA LEU A 118 0.13 1.90 -7.75
C LEU A 118 0.27 0.85 -6.65
N ALA A 119 -0.31 1.13 -5.48
CA ALA A 119 -0.37 0.17 -4.39
C ALA A 119 -1.29 -1.01 -4.75
N GLY A 120 -0.69 -2.13 -5.10
CA GLY A 120 -1.35 -3.40 -5.41
C GLY A 120 -1.19 -4.43 -4.30
N ALA A 121 -0.10 -4.37 -3.56
CA ALA A 121 0.17 -5.24 -2.42
C ALA A 121 -0.36 -4.64 -1.11
N PRO A 122 -0.77 -5.48 -0.14
CA PRO A 122 -1.18 -4.98 1.18
C PRO A 122 -0.01 -4.29 1.91
N LEU A 123 -0.22 -3.07 2.42
CA LEU A 123 0.81 -2.31 3.16
C LEU A 123 1.24 -2.97 4.49
N PHE A 124 0.52 -3.98 4.98
CA PHE A 124 0.94 -4.79 6.12
C PHE A 124 1.83 -5.99 5.73
N HIS A 125 2.13 -6.17 4.45
CA HIS A 125 3.01 -7.19 3.91
C HIS A 125 4.32 -6.57 3.47
N ILE A 126 5.44 -7.31 3.58
CA ILE A 126 6.76 -6.80 3.22
C ILE A 126 6.82 -6.25 1.78
N LEU A 127 6.08 -6.84 0.86
CA LEU A 127 6.04 -6.36 -0.52
C LEU A 127 5.46 -4.95 -0.61
N GLY A 128 4.37 -4.66 0.10
CA GLY A 128 3.79 -3.31 0.17
C GLY A 128 4.68 -2.33 0.92
N GLN A 129 5.42 -2.79 1.92
CA GLN A 129 6.38 -1.97 2.66
C GLN A 129 7.59 -1.61 1.81
N ALA A 130 8.32 -2.61 1.33
CA ALA A 130 9.61 -2.42 0.68
C ALA A 130 9.49 -1.79 -0.72
N CYS A 131 8.44 -2.12 -1.49
CA CYS A 131 8.31 -1.63 -2.86
C CYS A 131 7.43 -0.39 -2.97
N GLU A 132 6.32 -0.35 -2.23
CA GLU A 132 5.29 0.67 -2.42
C GLU A 132 5.47 1.84 -1.44
N LEU A 133 5.41 1.56 -0.12
CA LEU A 133 5.54 2.59 0.89
C LEU A 133 6.92 3.27 0.85
N ALA A 134 7.96 2.50 0.54
CA ALA A 134 9.32 2.98 0.38
C ALA A 134 9.47 4.09 -0.66
N THR A 135 8.66 4.06 -1.73
CA THR A 135 8.63 5.12 -2.76
C THR A 135 8.46 6.53 -2.16
N LEU A 136 7.68 6.65 -1.06
CA LEU A 136 7.49 7.94 -0.37
C LEU A 136 8.76 8.44 0.32
N CYS A 137 9.64 7.55 0.77
CA CYS A 137 10.89 7.93 1.44
C CYS A 137 11.85 8.65 0.49
N PHE A 138 11.72 8.41 -0.81
CA PHE A 138 12.61 8.93 -1.86
C PHE A 138 11.91 9.96 -2.78
N GLY A 139 10.81 10.55 -2.33
CA GLY A 139 10.14 11.65 -3.02
C GLY A 139 9.19 11.23 -4.14
N GLY A 140 9.01 9.93 -4.38
CA GLY A 140 8.07 9.42 -5.38
C GLY A 140 6.60 9.52 -4.94
N THR A 141 5.72 9.06 -5.81
CA THR A 141 4.27 9.12 -5.60
C THR A 141 3.69 7.73 -5.41
N LEU A 142 3.01 7.52 -4.29
CA LEU A 142 2.24 6.30 -4.00
C LEU A 142 0.75 6.54 -4.24
N ILE A 143 0.14 5.79 -5.16
CA ILE A 143 -1.28 5.85 -5.44
C ILE A 143 -2.00 4.77 -4.64
N LEU A 144 -2.84 5.18 -3.72
CA LEU A 144 -3.62 4.27 -2.87
C LEU A 144 -5.02 4.03 -3.45
N GLN A 145 -5.44 2.78 -3.45
CA GLN A 145 -6.80 2.40 -3.79
C GLN A 145 -7.55 1.87 -2.56
N PRO A 146 -8.74 2.38 -2.26
CA PRO A 146 -9.52 1.95 -1.09
C PRO A 146 -10.05 0.52 -1.24
N LYS A 147 -10.17 0.03 -2.45
CA LYS A 147 -10.57 -1.33 -2.78
C LYS A 147 -9.88 -1.77 -4.07
N VAL A 148 -9.13 -2.83 -3.98
CA VAL A 148 -8.47 -3.43 -5.15
C VAL A 148 -9.50 -4.17 -6.00
N ASN A 149 -9.65 -3.75 -7.25
CA ASN A 149 -10.36 -4.46 -8.31
C ASN A 149 -9.65 -4.19 -9.64
N LEU A 150 -9.73 -5.10 -10.56
CA LEU A 150 -8.90 -5.07 -11.76
C LEU A 150 -9.19 -3.84 -12.64
N ASP A 151 -10.46 -3.54 -12.94
CA ASP A 151 -10.83 -2.35 -13.73
C ASP A 151 -10.31 -1.06 -13.09
N GLY A 152 -10.53 -0.90 -11.78
CA GLY A 152 -10.06 0.28 -11.05
C GLY A 152 -8.54 0.41 -11.02
N MET A 153 -7.79 -0.71 -11.02
CA MET A 153 -6.32 -0.69 -11.14
C MET A 153 -5.90 -0.22 -12.52
N LEU A 154 -6.48 -0.76 -13.57
CA LEU A 154 -6.18 -0.39 -14.96
C LEU A 154 -6.52 1.08 -15.24
N GLU A 155 -7.69 1.55 -14.81
CA GLU A 155 -8.07 2.97 -14.86
C GLU A 155 -7.09 3.86 -14.10
N THR A 156 -6.62 3.41 -12.95
CA THR A 156 -5.68 4.17 -12.12
C THR A 156 -4.31 4.27 -12.78
N ILE A 157 -3.79 3.18 -13.33
CA ILE A 157 -2.53 3.19 -14.08
C ILE A 157 -2.61 4.18 -15.23
N GLN A 158 -3.66 4.11 -16.03
CA GLN A 158 -3.89 5.01 -17.16
C GLN A 158 -4.02 6.47 -16.73
N ARG A 159 -4.85 6.74 -15.72
CA ARG A 159 -5.18 8.09 -15.26
C ARG A 159 -4.00 8.81 -14.64
N PHE A 160 -3.25 8.13 -13.80
CA PHE A 160 -2.14 8.72 -13.04
C PHE A 160 -0.78 8.46 -13.69
N LYS A 161 -0.78 7.79 -14.85
CA LYS A 161 0.45 7.44 -15.58
C LYS A 161 1.47 6.74 -14.69
N ALA A 162 1.01 5.72 -13.97
CA ALA A 162 1.88 4.95 -13.09
C ALA A 162 3.08 4.40 -13.88
N LYS A 163 4.29 4.59 -13.34
CA LYS A 163 5.54 4.09 -13.93
C LYS A 163 5.89 2.70 -13.44
N THR A 164 5.55 2.41 -12.18
CA THR A 164 5.84 1.13 -11.52
C THR A 164 4.56 0.37 -11.19
N PHE A 165 4.59 -0.91 -11.48
CA PHE A 165 3.55 -1.85 -11.08
C PHE A 165 4.17 -3.08 -10.43
N VAL A 166 3.74 -3.37 -9.19
CA VAL A 166 4.15 -4.54 -8.43
C VAL A 166 2.98 -5.50 -8.35
N GLY A 167 3.17 -6.73 -8.76
CA GLY A 167 2.11 -7.73 -8.77
C GLY A 167 2.61 -9.14 -8.49
N VAL A 168 1.66 -10.04 -8.32
CA VAL A 168 1.90 -11.49 -8.29
C VAL A 168 1.59 -12.09 -9.67
N PRO A 169 2.10 -13.29 -10.02
CA PRO A 169 1.85 -13.90 -11.33
C PRO A 169 0.38 -13.97 -11.72
N ALA A 170 -0.49 -14.29 -10.74
CA ALA A 170 -1.94 -14.36 -10.96
C ALA A 170 -2.52 -13.00 -11.41
N LEU A 171 -2.01 -11.89 -10.88
CA LEU A 171 -2.49 -10.56 -11.24
C LEU A 171 -2.07 -10.18 -12.67
N TYR A 172 -0.84 -10.49 -13.08
CA TYR A 172 -0.40 -10.31 -14.47
C TYR A 172 -1.23 -11.15 -15.44
N ARG A 173 -1.55 -12.39 -15.07
CA ARG A 173 -2.45 -13.25 -15.85
C ARG A 173 -3.83 -12.61 -15.99
N MET A 174 -4.43 -12.17 -14.89
CA MET A 174 -5.76 -11.53 -14.89
C MET A 174 -5.79 -10.27 -15.78
N ILE A 175 -4.71 -9.49 -15.80
CA ILE A 175 -4.58 -8.31 -16.69
C ILE A 175 -4.56 -8.75 -18.14
N LEU A 176 -3.75 -9.75 -18.51
CA LEU A 176 -3.63 -10.25 -19.88
C LEU A 176 -4.92 -10.90 -20.40
N GLU A 177 -5.71 -11.50 -19.50
CA GLU A 177 -6.97 -12.20 -19.82
C GLU A 177 -8.20 -11.30 -19.66
N HIS A 178 -8.01 -10.03 -19.33
CA HIS A 178 -9.13 -9.11 -19.15
C HIS A 178 -9.79 -8.75 -20.48
N ASP A 179 -11.09 -9.00 -20.62
CA ASP A 179 -11.85 -8.84 -21.86
C ASP A 179 -11.74 -7.44 -22.50
N ARG A 180 -11.53 -6.42 -21.67
CA ARG A 180 -11.45 -5.01 -22.09
C ARG A 180 -10.04 -4.44 -21.97
N ILE A 181 -9.00 -5.27 -21.94
CA ILE A 181 -7.63 -4.78 -21.70
C ILE A 181 -7.16 -3.78 -22.76
N ASP A 182 -7.65 -3.88 -23.97
CA ASP A 182 -7.27 -3.00 -25.07
C ASP A 182 -7.91 -1.59 -24.98
N PHE A 183 -8.88 -1.40 -24.08
CA PHE A 183 -9.43 -0.08 -23.74
C PHE A 183 -8.59 0.70 -22.72
N TYR A 184 -7.60 0.07 -22.12
CA TYR A 184 -6.74 0.70 -21.12
C TYR A 184 -5.34 0.97 -21.65
N ASP A 185 -4.86 2.21 -21.48
CA ASP A 185 -3.50 2.60 -21.81
C ASP A 185 -2.53 2.32 -20.66
N LEU A 186 -1.73 1.27 -20.79
CA LEU A 186 -0.69 0.90 -19.82
C LEU A 186 0.73 1.28 -20.28
N GLN A 187 0.86 2.13 -21.29
CA GLN A 187 2.17 2.49 -21.86
C GLN A 187 3.07 3.27 -20.90
N SER A 188 2.49 3.90 -19.88
CA SER A 188 3.24 4.61 -18.83
C SER A 188 4.07 3.67 -17.95
N LEU A 189 3.68 2.40 -17.82
CA LEU A 189 4.44 1.41 -17.04
C LEU A 189 5.84 1.24 -17.66
N GLN A 190 6.86 1.42 -16.85
CA GLN A 190 8.27 1.24 -17.24
C GLN A 190 8.92 0.12 -16.42
N TYR A 191 8.59 0.00 -15.16
CA TYR A 191 9.08 -1.03 -14.27
C TYR A 191 7.92 -1.91 -13.78
N CYS A 192 7.90 -3.15 -14.28
CA CYS A 192 6.95 -4.17 -13.84
C CYS A 192 7.69 -5.20 -13.00
N PHE A 193 7.29 -5.36 -11.75
CA PHE A 193 7.95 -6.27 -10.81
C PHE A 193 6.99 -7.37 -10.37
N CYS A 194 7.45 -8.61 -10.42
CA CYS A 194 6.69 -9.77 -9.99
C CYS A 194 7.32 -10.40 -8.75
N ALA A 195 6.52 -10.60 -7.72
CA ALA A 195 6.97 -11.24 -6.49
C ALA A 195 5.89 -12.14 -5.89
N GLY A 196 6.28 -12.87 -4.85
CA GLY A 196 5.38 -13.73 -4.07
C GLY A 196 5.22 -15.14 -4.62
N ASP A 197 5.53 -15.38 -5.90
CA ASP A 197 5.53 -16.70 -6.53
C ASP A 197 6.38 -16.68 -7.80
N VAL A 198 6.64 -17.84 -8.37
CA VAL A 198 7.39 -17.99 -9.63
C VAL A 198 6.53 -17.47 -10.80
N LEU A 199 7.09 -16.55 -11.58
CA LEU A 199 6.44 -16.05 -12.79
C LEU A 199 6.51 -17.11 -13.89
N PRO A 200 5.36 -17.65 -14.39
CA PRO A 200 5.38 -18.56 -15.54
C PRO A 200 5.93 -17.87 -16.79
N VAL A 201 6.80 -18.58 -17.51
CA VAL A 201 7.43 -18.07 -18.75
C VAL A 201 6.37 -17.57 -19.76
N GLU A 202 5.26 -18.32 -19.88
CA GLU A 202 4.14 -17.95 -20.76
C GLU A 202 3.59 -16.56 -20.45
N ILE A 203 3.41 -16.21 -19.16
CA ILE A 203 2.90 -14.90 -18.77
C ILE A 203 3.91 -13.81 -19.10
N GLY A 204 5.19 -14.02 -18.79
CA GLY A 204 6.27 -13.09 -19.14
C GLY A 204 6.36 -12.83 -20.63
N THR A 205 6.29 -13.89 -21.44
CA THR A 205 6.32 -13.81 -22.90
C THR A 205 5.12 -13.01 -23.44
N ARG A 206 3.90 -13.36 -23.06
CA ARG A 206 2.67 -12.65 -23.48
C ARG A 206 2.68 -11.17 -23.08
N TRP A 207 3.18 -10.88 -21.87
CA TRP A 207 3.34 -9.51 -21.42
C TRP A 207 4.30 -8.72 -22.29
N PHE A 208 5.48 -9.31 -22.57
CA PHE A 208 6.47 -8.68 -23.44
C PHE A 208 5.97 -8.50 -24.87
N GLU A 209 5.28 -9.48 -25.43
CA GLU A 209 4.69 -9.39 -26.77
C GLU A 209 3.68 -8.25 -26.87
N LYS A 210 2.84 -8.06 -25.83
CA LYS A 210 1.80 -7.03 -25.80
C LYS A 210 2.35 -5.63 -25.50
N TYR A 211 3.20 -5.50 -24.51
CA TYR A 211 3.62 -4.18 -23.98
C TYR A 211 5.05 -3.80 -24.32
N LYS A 212 5.86 -4.71 -24.85
CA LYS A 212 7.31 -4.54 -25.09
C LYS A 212 8.11 -4.17 -23.84
N LYS A 213 7.67 -4.66 -22.69
CA LYS A 213 8.26 -4.41 -21.36
C LYS A 213 8.51 -5.71 -20.65
N LEU A 214 9.61 -5.77 -19.90
CA LEU A 214 9.94 -6.94 -19.08
C LEU A 214 9.17 -6.91 -17.76
N ILE A 215 8.95 -8.08 -17.21
CA ILE A 215 8.59 -8.27 -15.80
C ILE A 215 9.86 -8.79 -15.09
N TYR A 216 10.29 -8.07 -14.09
CA TYR A 216 11.47 -8.38 -13.29
C TYR A 216 11.12 -9.22 -12.07
#